data_67052c3d4e0a7d53100859ea48767600
#
_entry.id   67052c3d4e0a7d53100859ea48767600
#
_cell.length_a   1.000
_cell.length_b   1.000
_cell.length_c   1.000
_cell.angle_alpha   90.00
_cell.angle_beta   90.00
_cell.angle_gamma   90.00
#
_symmetry.space_group_name_H-M   'P 1'
#
loop_
_entity.id
_entity.type
_entity.pdbx_description
1 polymer ?
#
loop_
_entity_poly.entity_id
_entity_poly.type
_entity_poly.pdbx_seq_one_letter_code
_entity_poly.pdbx_strand_id
1 'polypeptide(L)'
;MTLDTTFAALADPTRRAIVARLALGEASVNELAEPFDMSQPAISKHIKVLEHAGLVSRGRDAQRRPCRLETKALADATGWLDHYRALFEARFERLDGLLEEMKAERAPRKPAPRKPVPNQRQRGNRK
;
A
#
# COMPACT_ATOMS: atom_id res chain seq x y z
N MET A 1 4.81 -18.30 -12.51
CA MET A 1 4.38 -17.30 -11.58
C MET A 1 3.16 -16.62 -12.09
N THR A 2 2.16 -16.58 -11.28
CA THR A 2 0.86 -16.07 -11.67
C THR A 2 0.42 -15.01 -10.67
N LEU A 3 -0.63 -14.29 -11.03
CA LEU A 3 -1.23 -13.33 -10.10
C LEU A 3 -1.68 -14.03 -8.82
N ASP A 4 -2.24 -15.23 -8.96
CA ASP A 4 -2.69 -15.98 -7.79
C ASP A 4 -1.54 -16.23 -6.82
N THR A 5 -0.39 -16.65 -7.35
CA THR A 5 0.79 -16.91 -6.53
C THR A 5 1.28 -15.65 -5.87
N THR A 6 1.28 -14.54 -6.63
CA THR A 6 1.71 -13.26 -6.10
C THR A 6 0.82 -12.83 -4.94
N PHE A 7 -0.49 -12.85 -5.14
CA PHE A 7 -1.40 -12.42 -4.09
C PHE A 7 -1.36 -13.36 -2.88
N ALA A 8 -1.22 -14.66 -3.11
CA ALA A 8 -1.09 -15.61 -2.01
C ALA A 8 0.15 -15.32 -1.17
N ALA A 9 1.26 -15.02 -1.84
CA ALA A 9 2.50 -14.68 -1.13
C ALA A 9 2.35 -13.40 -0.32
N LEU A 10 1.58 -12.45 -0.82
CA LEU A 10 1.38 -11.18 -0.13
C LEU A 10 0.26 -11.22 0.90
N ALA A 11 -0.41 -12.36 1.05
CA ALA A 11 -1.52 -12.48 1.98
C ALA A 11 -1.09 -12.63 3.43
N ASP A 12 0.19 -12.67 3.69
CA ASP A 12 0.74 -12.79 5.04
C ASP A 12 1.41 -11.50 5.46
N PRO A 13 1.14 -10.99 6.67
CA PRO A 13 1.71 -9.69 7.08
C PRO A 13 3.22 -9.72 7.21
N THR A 14 3.81 -10.83 7.62
CA THR A 14 5.27 -10.92 7.73
C THR A 14 5.89 -10.82 6.34
N ARG A 15 5.31 -11.50 5.37
CA ARG A 15 5.83 -11.44 4.00
C ARG A 15 5.69 -10.05 3.41
N ARG A 16 4.58 -9.35 3.69
CA ARG A 16 4.43 -7.97 3.25
C ARG A 16 5.48 -7.06 3.87
N ALA A 17 5.82 -7.30 5.15
CA ALA A 17 6.84 -6.51 5.81
C ALA A 17 8.22 -6.78 5.22
N ILE A 18 8.49 -8.02 4.83
CA ILE A 18 9.75 -8.34 4.17
C ILE A 18 9.85 -7.62 2.82
N VAL A 19 8.78 -7.63 2.05
CA VAL A 19 8.75 -6.93 0.77
C VAL A 19 8.99 -5.44 0.98
N ALA A 20 8.34 -4.85 1.99
CA ALA A 20 8.51 -3.43 2.29
C ALA A 20 9.96 -3.12 2.64
N ARG A 21 10.60 -3.98 3.42
CA ARG A 21 11.99 -3.77 3.77
C ARG A 21 12.90 -3.87 2.53
N LEU A 22 12.64 -4.84 1.66
CA LEU A 22 13.45 -5.03 0.46
C LEU A 22 13.23 -3.92 -0.56
N ALA A 23 12.13 -3.20 -0.46
CA ALA A 23 11.91 -2.03 -1.32
C ALA A 23 12.92 -0.93 -1.02
N LEU A 24 13.53 -0.96 0.14
CA LEU A 24 14.56 0.02 0.52
C LEU A 24 15.96 -0.40 0.09
N GLY A 25 16.14 -1.64 -0.31
CA GLY A 25 17.42 -2.16 -0.74
C GLY A 25 17.55 -3.60 -0.35
N GLU A 26 18.52 -4.28 -0.96
CA GLU A 26 18.71 -5.70 -0.66
C GLU A 26 19.15 -5.91 0.78
N ALA A 27 18.90 -7.09 1.30
CA ALA A 27 19.20 -7.42 2.69
C ALA A 27 19.45 -8.91 2.81
N SER A 28 20.24 -9.28 3.80
CA SER A 28 20.50 -10.68 4.10
C SER A 28 19.31 -11.24 4.90
N VAL A 29 19.27 -12.57 5.01
CA VAL A 29 18.25 -13.23 5.82
C VAL A 29 18.32 -12.76 7.26
N ASN A 30 19.54 -12.60 7.79
CA ASN A 30 19.72 -12.11 9.15
C ASN A 30 19.14 -10.73 9.33
N GLU A 31 19.41 -9.85 8.38
CA GLU A 31 18.87 -8.49 8.45
C GLU A 31 17.35 -8.48 8.36
N LEU A 32 16.80 -9.37 7.56
CA LEU A 32 15.35 -9.45 7.43
C LEU A 32 14.70 -10.03 8.68
N ALA A 33 15.38 -10.93 9.36
CA ALA A 33 14.84 -11.55 10.58
C ALA A 33 14.86 -10.62 11.79
N GLU A 34 15.78 -9.66 11.78
CA GLU A 34 16.03 -8.84 12.95
C GLU A 34 14.81 -8.15 13.55
N PRO A 35 13.97 -7.49 12.77
CA PRO A 35 12.82 -6.81 13.34
C PRO A 35 11.66 -7.72 13.75
N PHE A 36 11.77 -9.01 13.45
CA PHE A 36 10.69 -9.94 13.79
C PHE A 36 11.10 -10.81 14.96
N ASP A 37 10.12 -11.18 15.78
CA ASP A 37 10.37 -12.11 16.86
C ASP A 37 10.17 -13.52 16.30
N MET A 38 11.02 -13.90 15.38
CA MET A 38 10.91 -15.17 14.68
C MET A 38 12.29 -15.76 14.44
N SER A 39 12.35 -17.07 14.38
CA SER A 39 13.60 -17.74 14.12
C SER A 39 14.01 -17.56 12.67
N GLN A 40 15.31 -17.71 12.39
CA GLN A 40 15.81 -17.66 11.04
C GLN A 40 15.14 -18.69 10.12
N PRO A 41 14.95 -19.94 10.56
CA PRO A 41 14.25 -20.89 9.70
C PRO A 41 12.82 -20.46 9.36
N ALA A 42 12.13 -19.79 10.28
CA ALA A 42 10.78 -19.32 10.00
C ALA A 42 10.82 -18.21 8.95
N ILE A 43 11.76 -17.26 9.08
CA ILE A 43 11.93 -16.21 8.11
C ILE A 43 12.32 -16.80 6.76
N SER A 44 13.20 -17.79 6.75
CA SER A 44 13.62 -18.43 5.51
C SER A 44 12.46 -19.07 4.78
N LYS A 45 11.51 -19.62 5.49
CA LYS A 45 10.32 -20.18 4.86
C LYS A 45 9.50 -19.11 4.17
N HIS A 46 9.34 -17.96 4.81
CA HIS A 46 8.62 -16.84 4.20
C HIS A 46 9.37 -16.36 2.96
N ILE A 47 10.69 -16.30 3.02
CA ILE A 47 11.49 -15.86 1.88
C ILE A 47 11.33 -16.84 0.73
N LYS A 48 11.29 -18.13 1.02
CA LYS A 48 11.09 -19.13 -0.04
C LYS A 48 9.74 -18.98 -0.73
N VAL A 49 8.70 -18.67 0.03
CA VAL A 49 7.39 -18.42 -0.55
C VAL A 49 7.46 -17.22 -1.49
N LEU A 50 8.14 -16.15 -1.05
CA LEU A 50 8.30 -14.96 -1.88
C LEU A 50 9.13 -15.24 -3.12
N GLU A 51 10.18 -16.04 -2.96
CA GLU A 51 11.02 -16.46 -4.08
C GLU A 51 10.22 -17.23 -5.12
N HIS A 52 9.43 -18.16 -4.64
CA HIS A 52 8.62 -19.01 -5.49
C HIS A 52 7.58 -18.18 -6.25
N ALA A 53 7.11 -17.12 -5.65
CA ALA A 53 6.16 -16.22 -6.29
C ALA A 53 6.81 -15.20 -7.21
N GLY A 54 8.15 -15.20 -7.28
CA GLY A 54 8.85 -14.27 -8.15
C GLY A 54 8.98 -12.87 -7.58
N LEU A 55 8.72 -12.71 -6.28
CA LEU A 55 8.82 -11.40 -5.64
C LEU A 55 10.20 -11.13 -5.08
N VAL A 56 10.97 -12.18 -4.83
CA VAL A 56 12.31 -12.08 -4.25
C VAL A 56 13.26 -12.96 -5.02
N SER A 57 14.48 -12.52 -5.23
CA SER A 57 15.55 -13.34 -5.74
C SER A 57 16.71 -13.32 -4.75
N ARG A 58 17.60 -14.29 -4.86
CA ARG A 58 18.75 -14.37 -4.00
C ARG A 58 20.00 -14.08 -4.83
N GLY A 59 20.89 -13.26 -4.27
CA GLY A 59 22.14 -12.95 -4.93
C GLY A 59 23.04 -14.15 -4.99
N ARG A 60 24.10 -14.04 -5.78
CA ARG A 60 25.03 -15.14 -6.00
C ARG A 60 26.26 -15.11 -5.12
N ASP A 61 26.33 -14.13 -4.24
CA ASP A 61 27.41 -14.09 -3.28
C ASP A 61 27.27 -15.31 -2.39
N ALA A 62 28.22 -16.22 -2.49
CA ALA A 62 28.13 -17.51 -1.81
C ALA A 62 28.01 -17.37 -0.30
N GLN A 63 28.55 -16.31 0.26
CA GLN A 63 28.55 -16.16 1.71
C GLN A 63 27.35 -15.40 2.22
N ARG A 64 26.88 -14.43 1.47
CA ARG A 64 25.82 -13.58 1.96
C ARG A 64 24.48 -13.84 1.31
N ARG A 65 24.49 -14.18 0.05
CA ARG A 65 23.27 -14.45 -0.71
C ARG A 65 22.16 -13.47 -0.35
N PRO A 66 22.38 -12.17 -0.60
CA PRO A 66 21.36 -11.18 -0.22
C PRO A 66 20.06 -11.40 -0.95
N CYS A 67 18.97 -11.05 -0.29
CA CYS A 67 17.67 -11.08 -0.89
C CYS A 67 17.40 -9.76 -1.60
N ARG A 68 16.75 -9.83 -2.73
CA ARG A 68 16.50 -8.68 -3.57
C ARG A 68 15.07 -8.69 -4.00
N LEU A 69 14.42 -7.54 -3.99
CA LEU A 69 13.05 -7.44 -4.47
C LEU A 69 13.04 -7.50 -6.00
N GLU A 70 12.19 -8.35 -6.53
CA GLU A 70 11.97 -8.42 -7.97
C GLU A 70 10.65 -7.73 -8.25
N THR A 71 10.70 -6.72 -9.11
CA THR A 71 9.54 -5.86 -9.29
C THR A 71 8.56 -6.32 -10.35
N LYS A 72 8.94 -7.32 -11.16
CA LYS A 72 8.08 -7.74 -12.25
C LYS A 72 6.73 -8.26 -11.76
N ALA A 73 6.73 -9.12 -10.74
CA ALA A 73 5.47 -9.65 -10.22
C ALA A 73 4.62 -8.56 -9.61
N LEU A 74 5.25 -7.60 -8.93
CA LEU A 74 4.53 -6.45 -8.39
C LEU A 74 3.96 -5.58 -9.49
N ALA A 75 4.74 -5.38 -10.56
CA ALA A 75 4.27 -4.59 -11.69
C ALA A 75 3.07 -5.25 -12.36
N ASP A 76 3.12 -6.57 -12.50
CA ASP A 76 2.00 -7.30 -13.09
C ASP A 76 0.76 -7.17 -12.22
N ALA A 77 0.92 -7.28 -10.90
CA ALA A 77 -0.20 -7.14 -9.97
C ALA A 77 -0.75 -5.71 -10.00
N THR A 78 0.14 -4.74 -10.05
CA THR A 78 -0.26 -3.33 -10.13
C THR A 78 -1.04 -3.07 -11.42
N GLY A 79 -0.56 -3.61 -12.53
CA GLY A 79 -1.25 -3.47 -13.80
C GLY A 79 -2.66 -4.05 -13.77
N TRP A 80 -2.80 -5.22 -13.13
CA TRP A 80 -4.11 -5.83 -12.98
C TRP A 80 -5.04 -4.96 -12.14
N LEU A 81 -4.51 -4.42 -11.03
CA LEU A 81 -5.29 -3.55 -10.17
C LEU A 81 -5.66 -2.25 -10.87
N ASP A 82 -4.74 -1.70 -11.66
CA ASP A 82 -4.98 -0.47 -12.40
C ASP A 82 -6.11 -0.64 -13.41
N HIS A 83 -6.26 -1.84 -13.94
CA HIS A 83 -7.33 -2.13 -14.86
C HIS A 83 -8.70 -1.81 -14.23
N TYR A 84 -8.82 -1.95 -12.93
CA TYR A 84 -10.06 -1.70 -12.22
C TYR A 84 -10.09 -0.36 -11.49
N ARG A 85 -8.94 0.31 -11.39
CA ARG A 85 -8.86 1.54 -10.61
C ARG A 85 -9.83 2.61 -11.10
N ALA A 86 -9.84 2.82 -12.40
CA ALA A 86 -10.72 3.86 -12.96
C ALA A 86 -12.19 3.55 -12.67
N LEU A 87 -12.56 2.27 -12.75
CA LEU A 87 -13.93 1.86 -12.46
C LEU A 87 -14.28 2.10 -11.00
N PHE A 88 -13.39 1.72 -10.09
CA PHE A 88 -13.64 1.92 -8.67
C PHE A 88 -13.66 3.39 -8.32
N GLU A 89 -12.75 4.17 -8.88
CA GLU A 89 -12.72 5.61 -8.63
C GLU A 89 -14.00 6.28 -9.11
N ALA A 90 -14.47 5.90 -10.28
CA ALA A 90 -15.72 6.47 -10.79
C ALA A 90 -16.89 6.13 -9.87
N ARG A 91 -16.91 4.91 -9.35
CA ARG A 91 -17.96 4.51 -8.42
C ARG A 91 -17.89 5.26 -7.11
N PHE A 92 -16.67 5.43 -6.60
CA PHE A 92 -16.49 6.17 -5.35
C PHE A 92 -16.86 7.63 -5.53
N GLU A 93 -16.51 8.22 -6.66
CA GLU A 93 -16.87 9.60 -6.94
C GLU A 93 -18.38 9.76 -7.00
N ARG A 94 -19.05 8.81 -7.64
CA ARG A 94 -20.50 8.85 -7.70
C ARG A 94 -21.12 8.72 -6.33
N LEU A 95 -20.59 7.81 -5.52
CA LEU A 95 -21.06 7.62 -4.16
C LEU A 95 -20.83 8.87 -3.32
N ASP A 96 -19.64 9.45 -3.42
CA ASP A 96 -19.32 10.68 -2.70
C ASP A 96 -20.28 11.80 -3.10
N GLY A 97 -20.55 11.93 -4.39
CA GLY A 97 -21.49 12.94 -4.86
C GLY A 97 -22.88 12.72 -4.30
N LEU A 98 -23.33 11.48 -4.29
CA LEU A 98 -24.63 11.14 -3.75
C LEU A 98 -24.68 11.41 -2.25
N LEU A 99 -23.63 11.06 -1.53
CA LEU A 99 -23.57 11.32 -0.09
C LEU A 99 -23.60 12.81 0.19
N GLU A 100 -22.92 13.60 -0.62
CA GLU A 100 -22.92 15.04 -0.45
C GLU A 100 -24.32 15.61 -0.69
N GLU A 101 -25.02 15.13 -1.69
CA GLU A 101 -26.37 15.54 -1.95
C GLU A 101 -27.30 15.19 -0.79
N MET A 102 -27.15 13.98 -0.28
CA MET A 102 -27.95 13.55 0.84
C MET A 102 -27.68 14.37 2.07
N LYS A 103 -26.43 14.70 2.31
CA LYS A 103 -26.07 15.55 3.42
C LYS A 103 -26.66 16.94 3.28
N ALA A 104 -26.62 17.49 2.08
CA ALA A 104 -27.14 18.82 1.83
C ALA A 104 -28.65 18.85 2.08
N GLU A 105 -29.34 17.78 1.70
CA GLU A 105 -30.78 17.73 1.91
C GLU A 105 -31.16 17.56 3.36
N ARG A 106 -30.41 16.76 4.09
CA ARG A 106 -30.74 16.48 5.44
C ARG A 106 -30.23 17.46 6.42
N ALA A 107 -29.17 18.17 6.08
CA ALA A 107 -28.56 19.06 7.00
C ALA A 107 -29.50 20.16 7.33
N PRO A 108 -29.61 20.52 8.56
CA PRO A 108 -30.37 21.67 8.90
C PRO A 108 -29.65 22.79 8.31
N ARG A 109 -30.36 23.79 7.92
CA ARG A 109 -29.77 24.81 7.32
C ARG A 109 -28.78 25.40 8.13
N LYS A 110 -27.58 25.27 7.89
CA LYS A 110 -26.62 25.90 8.56
C LYS A 110 -26.64 27.24 8.21
N PRO A 111 -26.57 28.10 9.04
CA PRO A 111 -26.42 29.49 8.76
C PRO A 111 -25.19 29.52 8.04
N ALA A 112 -25.30 30.08 7.14
CA ALA A 112 -24.30 30.15 6.33
C ALA A 112 -23.07 30.21 6.86
N PRO A 113 -22.40 29.94 6.66
CA PRO A 113 -21.41 29.73 7.02
C PRO A 113 -20.47 30.34 7.31
N ARG A 114 -20.63 30.29 7.44
CA ARG A 114 -19.87 30.51 7.67
C ARG A 114 -18.86 30.67 7.06
N LYS A 115 -18.82 31.03 6.52
CA LYS A 115 -18.01 31.16 5.93
C LYS A 115 -17.07 31.78 6.06
N PRO A 116 -16.87 32.10 5.98
CA PRO A 116 -16.01 32.63 6.09
C PRO A 116 -15.47 33.29 6.17
N VAL A 117 -15.77 33.56 6.25
CA VAL A 117 -15.44 34.16 6.21
C VAL A 117 -14.53 34.60 6.19
N PRO A 118 -14.60 35.00 6.13
CA PRO A 118 -13.82 35.50 5.95
C PRO A 118 -12.98 36.01 6.17
N ASN A 119 -13.31 36.16 6.26
CA ASN A 119 -12.76 36.49 6.44
C ASN A 119 -12.25 37.07 6.81
N GLN A 120 -12.50 37.17 7.17
CA GLN A 120 -12.42 37.52 7.43
C GLN A 120 -11.61 38.09 7.66
N ARG A 121 -11.71 38.36 7.83
CA ARG A 121 -11.39 38.66 7.87
C ARG A 121 -10.85 39.38 7.65
N GLN A 122 -11.27 39.53 7.63
CA GLN A 122 -11.18 40.01 7.38
C GLN A 122 -10.87 40.74 7.49
N ARG A 123 -11.18 41.26 8.05
CA ARG A 123 -11.19 41.89 8.27
C ARG A 123 -10.49 42.45 8.77
N GLY A 124 -10.59 42.43 8.86
CA GLY A 124 -10.28 42.66 9.16
C GLY A 124 -9.72 43.34 9.44
N ASN A 125 -10.03 43.77 9.57
CA ASN A 125 -9.82 44.13 9.63
C ASN A 125 -9.70 44.89 9.69
N ARG A 126 -9.90 45.15 9.94
CA ARG A 126 -10.25 45.43 9.86
C ARG A 126 -10.05 45.91 10.27
N LYS A 127 -10.05 46.13 10.50
CA LYS A 127 -10.34 46.05 10.70
C LYS A 127 -10.14 46.02 10.90
#